data_0c97169a56d800203e6350aede0e515a
#
_entry.id   0c97169a56d800203e6350aede0e515a
#
_cell.length_a   1.000
_cell.length_b   1.000
_cell.length_c   1.000
_cell.angle_alpha   90.00
_cell.angle_beta   90.00
_cell.angle_gamma   90.00
#
_symmetry.space_group_name_H-M   'P 1'
#
loop_
_entity.id
_entity.type
_entity.pdbx_description
1 polymer ?
#
loop_
_entity_poly.entity_id
_entity_poly.type
_entity_poly.pdbx_seq_one_letter_code
_entity_poly.pdbx_strand_id
1 'polypeptide(L)'
;MTEISASMLQDKDPMKLDTSEISAWVFDLDNTIYPAHQSLFPRVASRMIDWIEQNFKLEREQAEALKTRLFLEYGTTMNGLSSEYSVEPEDFLSYVHDIDLSDLSYDKELDAGMSALPGKKYIYTNGTVLHA
;
A
#
# COMPACT_ATOMS: atom_id res chain seq x y z
N MET A 1 -22.83 38.26 31.83
CA MET A 1 -22.59 36.81 31.69
C MET A 1 -23.60 36.29 30.73
N THR A 2 -23.18 36.05 29.50
CA THR A 2 -24.04 35.55 28.43
C THR A 2 -23.82 34.06 28.35
N GLU A 3 -24.83 33.28 28.74
CA GLU A 3 -24.83 31.83 28.59
C GLU A 3 -24.79 31.47 27.11
N ILE A 4 -23.70 30.84 26.67
CA ILE A 4 -23.61 30.22 25.36
C ILE A 4 -24.39 28.91 25.46
N SER A 5 -25.58 28.91 24.83
CA SER A 5 -26.50 27.78 24.81
C SER A 5 -25.83 26.56 24.18
N ALA A 6 -25.90 25.43 24.91
CA ALA A 6 -25.37 24.12 24.50
C ALA A 6 -26.06 23.49 23.26
N SER A 7 -26.94 24.26 22.58
CA SER A 7 -27.69 23.76 21.41
C SER A 7 -26.97 23.94 20.07
N MET A 8 -25.75 24.48 20.05
CA MET A 8 -24.98 24.66 18.79
C MET A 8 -23.96 23.54 18.48
N LEU A 9 -23.96 22.47 19.26
CA LEU A 9 -23.08 21.32 19.04
C LEU A 9 -23.84 20.08 18.51
N GLN A 10 -25.06 20.27 18.03
CA GLN A 10 -25.80 19.18 17.39
C GLN A 10 -25.64 19.25 15.88
N ASP A 11 -25.30 18.08 15.31
CA ASP A 11 -25.33 17.71 13.90
C ASP A 11 -24.35 18.45 12.96
N LYS A 12 -23.05 18.20 13.13
CA LYS A 12 -22.25 17.98 11.94
C LYS A 12 -22.26 16.47 11.67
N ASP A 13 -23.31 16.04 10.97
CA ASP A 13 -23.31 14.79 10.21
C ASP A 13 -21.97 14.72 9.45
N PRO A 14 -21.16 13.63 9.57
CA PRO A 14 -19.94 13.51 8.81
C PRO A 14 -20.30 13.75 7.36
N MET A 15 -19.67 14.72 6.75
CA MET A 15 -19.92 15.29 5.44
C MET A 15 -20.39 14.19 4.46
N LYS A 16 -21.68 14.09 4.23
CA LYS A 16 -22.22 13.20 3.20
C LYS A 16 -21.72 13.72 1.85
N LEU A 17 -20.64 13.10 1.39
CA LEU A 17 -20.13 13.36 0.05
C LEU A 17 -21.23 12.95 -0.94
N ASP A 18 -21.69 13.87 -1.77
CA ASP A 18 -22.58 13.50 -2.88
C ASP A 18 -21.75 12.74 -3.93
N THR A 19 -21.98 11.45 -3.98
CA THR A 19 -21.26 10.54 -4.88
C THR A 19 -22.02 10.26 -6.17
N SER A 20 -23.17 10.89 -6.38
CA SER A 20 -24.07 10.59 -7.50
C SER A 20 -23.44 10.87 -8.88
N GLU A 21 -22.54 11.84 -8.96
CA GLU A 21 -21.84 12.21 -10.20
C GLU A 21 -20.46 11.54 -10.36
N ILE A 22 -20.04 10.72 -9.39
CA ILE A 22 -18.74 10.05 -9.47
C ILE A 22 -18.86 8.84 -10.41
N SER A 23 -18.10 8.90 -11.51
CA SER A 23 -18.09 7.84 -12.52
C SER A 23 -17.02 6.78 -12.30
N ALA A 24 -15.98 7.11 -11.52
CA ALA A 24 -14.86 6.21 -11.23
C ALA A 24 -14.22 6.50 -9.87
N TRP A 25 -13.76 5.44 -9.23
CA TRP A 25 -13.01 5.44 -7.97
C TRP A 25 -11.65 4.81 -8.20
N VAL A 26 -10.63 5.40 -7.62
CA VAL A 26 -9.28 4.86 -7.66
C VAL A 26 -8.83 4.63 -6.22
N PHE A 27 -8.52 3.38 -5.90
CA PHE A 27 -8.07 2.97 -4.58
C PHE A 27 -6.61 2.57 -4.63
N ASP A 28 -5.84 3.00 -3.66
CA ASP A 28 -4.57 2.38 -3.35
C ASP A 28 -4.82 1.01 -2.71
N LEU A 29 -3.89 0.08 -2.86
CA LEU A 29 -4.05 -1.29 -2.36
C LEU A 29 -3.42 -1.47 -0.98
N ASP A 30 -2.09 -1.33 -0.94
CA ASP A 30 -1.30 -1.72 0.22
C ASP A 30 -1.53 -0.78 1.40
N ASN A 31 -1.87 -1.33 2.56
CA ASN A 31 -2.23 -0.59 3.78
C ASN A 31 -3.44 0.36 3.62
N THR A 32 -4.21 0.19 2.55
CA THR A 32 -5.42 0.95 2.25
C THR A 32 -6.65 0.04 2.22
N ILE A 33 -6.69 -0.93 1.32
CA ILE A 33 -7.79 -1.93 1.24
C ILE A 33 -7.64 -2.98 2.34
N TYR A 34 -6.43 -3.28 2.76
CA TYR A 34 -6.17 -4.07 3.95
C TYR A 34 -5.29 -3.29 4.93
N PRO A 35 -5.46 -3.49 6.24
CA PRO A 35 -4.78 -2.67 7.24
C PRO A 35 -3.32 -3.08 7.44
N ALA A 36 -2.46 -2.10 7.71
CA ALA A 36 -1.01 -2.28 7.91
C ALA A 36 -0.64 -3.30 9.01
N HIS A 37 -1.54 -3.54 9.99
CA HIS A 37 -1.30 -4.49 11.07
C HIS A 37 -1.37 -5.97 10.62
N GLN A 38 -1.83 -6.26 9.42
CA GLN A 38 -1.86 -7.63 8.87
C GLN A 38 -0.49 -8.11 8.34
N SER A 39 0.58 -7.36 8.63
CA SER A 39 1.97 -7.82 8.48
C SER A 39 2.47 -8.13 7.06
N LEU A 40 1.80 -7.67 6.01
CA LEU A 40 2.27 -7.89 4.64
C LEU A 40 3.51 -7.06 4.31
N PHE A 41 3.50 -5.77 4.67
CA PHE A 41 4.61 -4.89 4.36
C PHE A 41 5.96 -5.32 4.98
N PRO A 42 6.04 -5.77 6.25
CA PRO A 42 7.25 -6.34 6.79
C PRO A 42 7.74 -7.60 6.04
N ARG A 43 6.82 -8.42 5.53
CA ARG A 43 7.17 -9.62 4.74
C ARG A 43 7.79 -9.22 3.41
N VAL A 44 7.17 -8.29 2.68
CA VAL A 44 7.72 -7.73 1.44
C VAL A 44 9.09 -7.09 1.69
N ALA A 45 9.22 -6.29 2.76
CA ALA A 45 10.48 -5.65 3.12
C ALA A 45 11.60 -6.67 3.43
N SER A 46 11.28 -7.77 4.12
CA SER A 46 12.23 -8.85 4.36
C SER A 46 12.67 -9.52 3.05
N ARG A 47 11.73 -9.81 2.15
CA ARG A 47 12.06 -10.40 0.85
C ARG A 47 12.88 -9.46 -0.05
N MET A 48 12.68 -8.14 0.07
CA MET A 48 13.57 -7.17 -0.60
C MET A 48 15.02 -7.32 -0.13
N ILE A 49 15.22 -7.45 1.18
CA ILE A 49 16.57 -7.67 1.75
C ILE A 49 17.12 -9.00 1.28
N ASP A 50 16.36 -10.10 1.36
CA ASP A 50 16.77 -11.43 0.93
C ASP A 50 17.18 -11.45 -0.56
N TRP A 51 16.42 -10.75 -1.41
CA TRP A 51 16.74 -10.62 -2.83
C TRP A 51 18.06 -9.88 -3.06
N ILE A 52 18.29 -8.79 -2.33
CA ILE A 52 19.52 -7.99 -2.42
C ILE A 52 20.72 -8.81 -1.91
N GLU A 53 20.60 -9.52 -0.77
CA GLU A 53 21.63 -10.43 -0.26
C GLU A 53 22.07 -11.43 -1.33
N GLN A 54 21.10 -12.11 -1.95
CA GLN A 54 21.38 -13.17 -2.91
C GLN A 54 22.00 -12.65 -4.21
N ASN A 55 21.50 -11.54 -4.76
CA ASN A 55 21.93 -11.02 -6.05
C ASN A 55 23.22 -10.21 -5.98
N PHE A 56 23.46 -9.51 -4.88
CA PHE A 56 24.68 -8.68 -4.69
C PHE A 56 25.75 -9.33 -3.82
N LYS A 57 25.49 -10.52 -3.26
CA LYS A 57 26.43 -11.22 -2.37
C LYS A 57 26.81 -10.38 -1.13
N LEU A 58 25.86 -9.67 -0.59
CA LEU A 58 26.01 -8.82 0.59
C LEU A 58 25.57 -9.56 1.85
N GLU A 59 26.17 -9.18 2.99
CA GLU A 59 25.64 -9.55 4.30
C GLU A 59 24.31 -8.79 4.56
N ARG A 60 23.45 -9.38 5.41
CA ARG A 60 22.11 -8.84 5.66
C ARG A 60 22.09 -7.37 6.05
N GLU A 61 22.99 -6.95 6.93
CA GLU A 61 23.11 -5.54 7.36
C GLU A 61 23.45 -4.61 6.19
N GLN A 62 24.32 -5.05 5.29
CA GLN A 62 24.68 -4.28 4.09
C GLN A 62 23.51 -4.21 3.09
N ALA A 63 22.78 -5.31 2.93
CA ALA A 63 21.61 -5.37 2.06
C ALA A 63 20.48 -4.46 2.58
N GLU A 64 20.26 -4.42 3.88
CA GLU A 64 19.27 -3.54 4.52
C GLU A 64 19.67 -2.06 4.38
N ALA A 65 20.94 -1.74 4.57
CA ALA A 65 21.48 -0.40 4.35
C ALA A 65 21.31 0.04 2.89
N LEU A 66 21.62 -0.84 1.93
CA LEU A 66 21.46 -0.58 0.51
C LEU A 66 19.97 -0.34 0.17
N LYS A 67 19.06 -1.22 0.62
CA LYS A 67 17.62 -1.06 0.45
C LYS A 67 17.13 0.31 0.93
N THR A 68 17.56 0.70 2.14
CA THR A 68 17.15 1.96 2.76
C THR A 68 17.69 3.16 2.01
N ARG A 69 18.97 3.14 1.61
CA ARG A 69 19.59 4.22 0.82
C ARG A 69 18.86 4.41 -0.50
N LEU A 70 18.63 3.33 -1.24
CA LEU A 70 17.94 3.41 -2.54
C LEU A 70 16.51 3.96 -2.40
N PHE A 71 15.80 3.55 -1.36
CA PHE A 71 14.47 4.11 -1.07
C PHE A 71 14.52 5.62 -0.83
N LEU A 72 15.47 6.10 -0.02
CA LEU A 72 15.59 7.52 0.32
C LEU A 72 16.02 8.38 -0.88
N GLU A 73 16.91 7.87 -1.74
CA GLU A 73 17.48 8.61 -2.86
C GLU A 73 16.57 8.59 -4.10
N TYR A 74 15.84 7.49 -4.33
CA TYR A 74 15.06 7.28 -5.56
C TYR A 74 13.54 7.17 -5.35
N GLY A 75 13.08 7.36 -4.11
CA GLY A 75 11.67 7.25 -3.75
C GLY A 75 11.18 5.81 -3.56
N THR A 76 11.72 4.85 -4.31
CA THR A 76 11.51 3.41 -4.10
C THR A 76 12.82 2.64 -4.23
N THR A 77 12.94 1.52 -3.51
CA THR A 77 14.09 0.61 -3.65
C THR A 77 14.21 0.10 -5.09
N MET A 78 13.08 -0.19 -5.73
CA MET A 78 13.05 -0.67 -7.11
C MET A 78 13.62 0.35 -8.11
N ASN A 79 13.20 1.62 -7.99
CA ASN A 79 13.75 2.68 -8.83
C ASN A 79 15.27 2.81 -8.69
N GLY A 80 15.77 2.72 -7.45
CA GLY A 80 17.20 2.73 -7.18
C GLY A 80 17.93 1.53 -7.78
N LEU A 81 17.39 0.33 -7.63
CA LEU A 81 17.94 -0.89 -8.23
C LEU A 81 18.01 -0.82 -9.75
N SER A 82 16.94 -0.34 -10.41
CA SER A 82 16.96 -0.15 -11.85
C SER A 82 17.96 0.91 -12.29
N SER A 83 18.02 2.05 -11.58
CA SER A 83 18.84 3.19 -11.99
C SER A 83 20.34 2.92 -11.80
N GLU A 84 20.75 2.34 -10.68
CA GLU A 84 22.18 2.12 -10.37
C GLU A 84 22.71 0.77 -10.86
N TYR A 85 21.87 -0.26 -10.86
CA TYR A 85 22.32 -1.65 -11.08
C TYR A 85 21.68 -2.30 -12.30
N SER A 86 20.84 -1.59 -13.05
CA SER A 86 20.14 -2.09 -14.24
C SER A 86 19.30 -3.33 -13.97
N VAL A 87 18.71 -3.41 -12.77
CA VAL A 87 17.82 -4.51 -12.38
C VAL A 87 16.50 -4.34 -13.12
N GLU A 88 16.04 -5.42 -13.73
CA GLU A 88 14.71 -5.46 -14.34
C GLU A 88 13.62 -5.49 -13.26
N PRO A 89 12.63 -4.58 -13.32
CA PRO A 89 11.59 -4.51 -12.31
C PRO A 89 10.84 -5.81 -12.08
N GLU A 90 10.55 -6.55 -13.15
CA GLU A 90 9.77 -7.77 -13.08
C GLU A 90 10.46 -8.87 -12.26
N ASP A 91 11.77 -9.02 -12.38
CA ASP A 91 12.57 -10.00 -11.64
C ASP A 91 12.51 -9.73 -10.14
N PHE A 92 12.68 -8.46 -9.75
CA PHE A 92 12.63 -8.06 -8.35
C PHE A 92 11.21 -8.13 -7.79
N LEU A 93 10.23 -7.55 -8.50
CA LEU A 93 8.85 -7.46 -8.01
C LEU A 93 8.19 -8.84 -7.92
N SER A 94 8.44 -9.74 -8.85
CA SER A 94 7.94 -11.12 -8.79
C SER A 94 8.45 -11.85 -7.55
N TYR A 95 9.72 -11.66 -7.20
CA TYR A 95 10.30 -12.28 -6.01
C TYR A 95 9.74 -11.69 -4.71
N VAL A 96 9.67 -10.36 -4.59
CA VAL A 96 9.29 -9.72 -3.32
C VAL A 96 7.81 -9.81 -3.02
N HIS A 97 6.95 -9.95 -4.03
CA HIS A 97 5.51 -10.11 -3.87
C HIS A 97 5.06 -11.59 -3.78
N ASP A 98 5.97 -12.54 -3.92
CA ASP A 98 5.70 -13.95 -3.64
C ASP A 98 5.70 -14.21 -2.14
N ILE A 99 4.65 -13.75 -1.46
CA ILE A 99 4.42 -13.87 -0.02
C ILE A 99 3.15 -14.65 0.27
N ASP A 100 3.12 -15.26 1.44
CA ASP A 100 1.91 -15.91 1.93
C ASP A 100 0.86 -14.86 2.30
N LEU A 101 -0.32 -14.97 1.70
CA LEU A 101 -1.48 -14.09 1.91
C LEU A 101 -2.57 -14.75 2.77
N SER A 102 -2.32 -15.93 3.31
CA SER A 102 -3.32 -16.71 4.06
C SER A 102 -3.85 -16.01 5.32
N ASP A 103 -3.12 -15.02 5.83
CA ASP A 103 -3.51 -14.22 7.00
C ASP A 103 -4.52 -13.11 6.64
N LEU A 104 -4.72 -12.81 5.36
CA LEU A 104 -5.70 -11.82 4.95
C LEU A 104 -7.10 -12.39 5.14
N SER A 105 -7.87 -11.74 5.97
CA SER A 105 -9.27 -12.08 6.18
C SER A 105 -10.18 -11.23 5.28
N TYR A 106 -11.21 -11.87 4.75
CA TYR A 106 -12.24 -11.17 3.99
C TYR A 106 -13.01 -10.20 4.88
N ASP A 107 -13.02 -8.92 4.49
CA ASP A 107 -13.74 -7.85 5.17
C ASP A 107 -15.08 -7.60 4.48
N LYS A 108 -16.17 -8.08 5.11
CA LYS A 108 -17.54 -7.96 4.59
C LYS A 108 -18.03 -6.51 4.56
N GLU A 109 -17.62 -5.70 5.52
CA GLU A 109 -18.07 -4.30 5.62
C GLU A 109 -17.40 -3.47 4.53
N LEU A 110 -16.10 -3.68 4.30
CA LEU A 110 -15.38 -3.04 3.21
C LEU A 110 -15.94 -3.44 1.85
N ASP A 111 -16.17 -4.73 1.63
CA ASP A 111 -16.76 -5.24 0.37
C ASP A 111 -18.14 -4.64 0.12
N ALA A 112 -19.00 -4.62 1.14
CA ALA A 112 -20.33 -4.01 1.03
C ALA A 112 -20.25 -2.50 0.75
N GLY A 113 -19.32 -1.79 1.43
CA GLY A 113 -19.09 -0.36 1.20
C GLY A 113 -18.60 -0.06 -0.20
N MET A 114 -17.59 -0.79 -0.67
CA MET A 114 -17.07 -0.64 -2.03
C MET A 114 -18.13 -0.99 -3.09
N SER A 115 -18.92 -2.04 -2.85
CA SER A 115 -19.98 -2.45 -3.76
C SER A 115 -21.11 -1.41 -3.87
N ALA A 116 -21.39 -0.69 -2.80
CA ALA A 116 -22.40 0.35 -2.77
C ALA A 116 -22.01 1.64 -3.52
N LEU A 117 -20.72 1.86 -3.77
CA LEU A 117 -20.25 3.04 -4.51
C LEU A 117 -20.69 2.96 -5.98
N PRO A 118 -21.20 4.07 -6.56
CA PRO A 118 -21.56 4.12 -7.97
C PRO A 118 -20.29 4.13 -8.86
N GLY A 119 -20.45 3.74 -10.14
CA GLY A 119 -19.38 3.84 -11.12
C GLY A 119 -18.33 2.72 -11.05
N LYS A 120 -17.26 2.89 -11.79
CA LYS A 120 -16.16 1.91 -11.91
C LYS A 120 -15.17 2.03 -10.75
N LYS A 121 -14.58 0.90 -10.36
CA LYS A 121 -13.54 0.85 -9.33
C LYS A 121 -12.24 0.38 -9.96
N TYR A 122 -11.15 1.06 -9.65
CA TYR A 122 -9.82 0.76 -10.10
C TYR A 122 -8.89 0.65 -8.90
N ILE A 123 -7.96 -0.29 -8.97
CA ILE A 123 -6.83 -0.34 -8.04
C ILE A 123 -5.63 0.33 -8.72
N TYR A 124 -4.99 1.25 -8.01
CA TYR A 124 -3.73 1.87 -8.39
C TYR A 124 -2.67 1.52 -7.34
N THR A 125 -1.70 0.72 -7.73
CA THR A 125 -0.68 0.19 -6.82
C THR A 125 0.68 0.16 -7.49
N ASN A 126 1.76 0.22 -6.70
CA ASN A 126 3.13 -0.06 -7.13
C ASN A 126 3.44 -1.57 -7.19
N GLY A 127 2.51 -2.41 -6.76
CA GLY A 127 2.61 -3.86 -6.86
C GLY A 127 2.37 -4.39 -8.27
N THR A 128 2.71 -5.66 -8.48
CA THR A 128 2.38 -6.35 -9.73
C THR A 128 0.90 -6.73 -9.80
N VAL A 129 0.41 -7.07 -11.00
CA VAL A 129 -0.96 -7.57 -11.18
C VAL A 129 -1.19 -8.86 -10.37
N LEU A 130 -0.16 -9.69 -10.19
CA LEU A 130 -0.25 -10.91 -9.37
C LEU A 130 -0.33 -10.62 -7.88
N HIS A 131 0.18 -9.46 -7.44
CA HIS A 131 0.07 -9.01 -6.06
C HIS A 131 -1.32 -8.43 -5.76
N ALA A 132 -1.92 -7.75 -6.71
CA ALA A 132 -3.25 -7.13 -6.58
C ALA A 132 -4.40 -8.13 -6.78
#